data_ba82107188b02b1e3f6551e07db6a245
#
_entry.id   ba82107188b02b1e3f6551e07db6a245
#
_cell.length_a   1.000
_cell.length_b   1.000
_cell.length_c   1.000
_cell.angle_alpha   90.00
_cell.angle_beta   90.00
_cell.angle_gamma   90.00
#
_symmetry.space_group_name_H-M   'P 1'
#
loop_
_entity.id
_entity.type
_entity.pdbx_description
1 polymer ?
#
loop_
_entity_poly.entity_id
_entity_poly.type
_entity_poly.pdbx_seq_one_letter_code
_entity_poly.pdbx_strand_id
1 'polypeptide(L)'
;MRFLVVAPWGNPATWRLAKYKVELSHPALRRLGAVEVESCSSTKALAEQLRGAGDVKVLIFGIDTVAQPREGEDLRKAAEEMYGQWAKELGLEADVVTLPGIGLFHGWRFAGRPLHLFNQALYHILKAAEEYNPTFIVVDLTHGMNYQTVAVLYAAVAASVLLGIEGSKGPILYNSEPYPPDHQPKQCIQAARSGGPKSEAPQLTALDVSQLQTVIRLIRQLAVLRALSPTRIEGIKAPDAELCRRFEKVAASYILLASGAAALLFPYAKYTAPQPELYKPGAGPGGLPKPDFQAEVDSESRVVKYGEANEGYPLAVALHYLEKTLDGFRSDNLVDFLNKVAEHYERGVVIILSKILRFTADQLGNMAKTAEKLADKGLLTRQDGAIRLTQIQAVALFENSVELQQQPNEEAWGKALEEAEEYLAGEKERKISERNLRHLLAHGGYTHIAVEEVVIRNGKITEVTYNGEVVSQLLQMLNPPRCESR
;
A
#
# COMPACT_ATOMS: atom_id res chain seq x y z
N MET A 1 -1.53 -6.38 -20.96
CA MET A 1 -1.77 -6.44 -19.51
C MET A 1 -0.71 -7.33 -18.88
N ARG A 2 -0.41 -7.18 -17.59
CA ARG A 2 0.52 -8.06 -16.87
C ARG A 2 -0.22 -8.72 -15.71
N PHE A 3 -0.18 -10.04 -15.64
CA PHE A 3 -0.89 -10.83 -14.65
C PHE A 3 0.10 -11.54 -13.74
N LEU A 4 0.00 -11.33 -12.43
CA LEU A 4 0.66 -12.14 -11.43
C LEU A 4 -0.34 -13.20 -10.94
N VAL A 5 -0.15 -14.43 -11.40
CA VAL A 5 -0.96 -15.57 -10.95
C VAL A 5 -0.33 -16.15 -9.69
N VAL A 6 -1.10 -16.20 -8.63
CA VAL A 6 -0.69 -16.72 -7.31
C VAL A 6 -1.47 -17.99 -7.03
N ALA A 7 -0.80 -19.09 -6.74
CA ALA A 7 -1.45 -20.38 -6.55
C ALA A 7 -0.87 -21.15 -5.34
N PRO A 8 -1.67 -21.37 -4.29
CA PRO A 8 -1.31 -22.36 -3.27
C PRO A 8 -1.41 -23.79 -3.85
N TRP A 9 -0.33 -24.54 -3.74
CA TRP A 9 -0.25 -25.91 -4.17
C TRP A 9 -0.05 -26.86 -2.99
N GLY A 10 -0.96 -27.80 -2.80
CA GLY A 10 -0.81 -28.93 -1.88
C GLY A 10 0.20 -29.95 -2.43
N ASN A 11 -0.20 -31.24 -2.48
CA ASN A 11 0.65 -32.29 -3.03
C ASN A 11 0.27 -32.63 -4.48
N PRO A 12 1.00 -32.17 -5.50
CA PRO A 12 0.71 -32.43 -6.91
C PRO A 12 0.76 -33.92 -7.30
N ALA A 13 1.47 -34.74 -6.54
CA ALA A 13 1.53 -36.17 -6.79
C ALA A 13 0.15 -36.87 -6.68
N THR A 14 -0.79 -36.25 -5.96
CA THR A 14 -2.16 -36.76 -5.76
C THR A 14 -3.17 -36.22 -6.75
N TRP A 15 -2.79 -35.27 -7.59
CA TRP A 15 -3.72 -34.61 -8.51
C TRP A 15 -4.19 -35.49 -9.64
N ARG A 16 -5.32 -35.13 -10.20
CA ARG A 16 -6.05 -35.91 -11.18
C ARG A 16 -6.24 -35.10 -12.47
N LEU A 17 -6.25 -35.80 -13.61
CA LEU A 17 -6.46 -35.20 -14.89
C LEU A 17 -7.91 -34.71 -15.02
N ALA A 18 -8.11 -33.45 -15.43
CA ALA A 18 -9.40 -32.87 -15.71
C ALA A 18 -9.34 -31.98 -16.97
N LYS A 19 -10.47 -31.73 -17.57
CA LYS A 19 -10.65 -30.69 -18.60
C LYS A 19 -11.18 -29.44 -17.91
N TYR A 20 -10.30 -28.48 -17.69
CA TYR A 20 -10.70 -27.21 -17.06
C TYR A 20 -11.28 -26.28 -18.10
N LYS A 21 -12.55 -25.92 -17.94
CA LYS A 21 -13.18 -24.81 -18.68
C LYS A 21 -12.95 -23.53 -17.87
N VAL A 22 -12.13 -22.62 -18.41
CA VAL A 22 -11.81 -21.34 -17.79
C VAL A 22 -12.58 -20.25 -18.52
N GLU A 23 -13.50 -19.58 -17.82
CA GLU A 23 -14.24 -18.43 -18.30
C GLU A 23 -13.93 -17.23 -17.42
N LEU A 24 -13.34 -16.18 -18.03
CA LEU A 24 -12.93 -14.98 -17.30
C LEU A 24 -14.11 -14.01 -17.23
N SER A 25 -14.78 -13.92 -16.09
CA SER A 25 -15.96 -13.08 -15.88
C SER A 25 -15.61 -11.60 -15.61
N HIS A 26 -14.35 -11.29 -15.30
CA HIS A 26 -13.91 -9.92 -15.07
C HIS A 26 -14.16 -9.05 -16.31
N PRO A 27 -14.77 -7.84 -16.19
CA PRO A 27 -15.20 -7.02 -17.35
C PRO A 27 -14.09 -6.75 -18.37
N ALA A 28 -12.84 -6.54 -17.94
CA ALA A 28 -11.69 -6.30 -18.82
C ALA A 28 -11.26 -7.57 -19.61
N LEU A 29 -11.68 -8.77 -19.18
CA LEU A 29 -11.22 -10.06 -19.69
C LEU A 29 -12.31 -10.87 -20.40
N ARG A 30 -13.59 -10.53 -20.22
CA ARG A 30 -14.75 -11.27 -20.79
C ARG A 30 -14.65 -11.54 -22.29
N ARG A 31 -14.00 -10.66 -23.03
CA ARG A 31 -13.85 -10.79 -24.50
C ARG A 31 -12.92 -11.92 -24.95
N LEU A 32 -12.19 -12.55 -24.02
CA LEU A 32 -11.28 -13.66 -24.36
C LEU A 32 -12.03 -14.97 -24.63
N GLY A 33 -13.33 -15.03 -24.29
CA GLY A 33 -14.09 -16.27 -24.39
C GLY A 33 -13.69 -17.32 -23.36
N ALA A 34 -14.27 -18.50 -23.44
CA ALA A 34 -13.89 -19.65 -22.63
C ALA A 34 -12.84 -20.50 -23.34
N VAL A 35 -11.87 -21.03 -22.60
CA VAL A 35 -10.88 -21.99 -23.08
C VAL A 35 -11.01 -23.29 -22.29
N GLU A 36 -10.90 -24.41 -22.98
CA GLU A 36 -10.84 -25.73 -22.36
C GLU A 36 -9.40 -26.25 -22.44
N VAL A 37 -8.83 -26.58 -21.28
CA VAL A 37 -7.47 -27.10 -21.15
C VAL A 37 -7.49 -28.42 -20.39
N GLU A 38 -7.01 -29.49 -21.01
CA GLU A 38 -6.80 -30.76 -20.32
C GLU A 38 -5.50 -30.67 -19.53
N SER A 39 -5.61 -30.72 -18.22
CA SER A 39 -4.47 -30.55 -17.31
C SER A 39 -4.76 -31.20 -15.95
N CYS A 40 -3.69 -31.42 -15.20
CA CYS A 40 -3.78 -31.77 -13.78
C CYS A 40 -3.82 -30.55 -12.87
N SER A 41 -3.55 -29.38 -13.42
CA SER A 41 -3.48 -28.12 -12.69
C SER A 41 -4.43 -27.08 -13.29
N SER A 42 -5.38 -26.62 -12.48
CA SER A 42 -6.20 -25.44 -12.80
C SER A 42 -5.35 -24.21 -13.02
N THR A 43 -4.23 -24.06 -12.27
CA THR A 43 -3.28 -22.97 -12.41
C THR A 43 -2.70 -22.89 -13.82
N LYS A 44 -2.36 -24.05 -14.42
CA LYS A 44 -1.90 -24.09 -15.82
C LYS A 44 -2.99 -23.62 -16.77
N ALA A 45 -4.21 -24.15 -16.63
CA ALA A 45 -5.32 -23.77 -17.47
C ALA A 45 -5.63 -22.25 -17.38
N LEU A 46 -5.62 -21.70 -16.16
CA LEU A 46 -5.81 -20.29 -15.92
C LEU A 46 -4.68 -19.43 -16.54
N ALA A 47 -3.43 -19.85 -16.38
CA ALA A 47 -2.28 -19.13 -16.96
C ALA A 47 -2.32 -19.14 -18.50
N GLU A 48 -2.70 -20.25 -19.13
CA GLU A 48 -2.85 -20.35 -20.59
C GLU A 48 -3.96 -19.39 -21.10
N GLN A 49 -5.09 -19.35 -20.40
CA GLN A 49 -6.17 -18.41 -20.74
C GLN A 49 -5.71 -16.94 -20.63
N LEU A 50 -5.01 -16.59 -19.56
CA LEU A 50 -4.56 -15.22 -19.33
C LEU A 50 -3.47 -14.76 -20.32
N ARG A 51 -2.64 -15.69 -20.82
CA ARG A 51 -1.66 -15.39 -21.88
C ARG A 51 -2.29 -14.86 -23.16
N GLY A 52 -3.55 -15.23 -23.43
CA GLY A 52 -4.33 -14.62 -24.50
C GLY A 52 -4.61 -13.12 -24.33
N ALA A 53 -4.48 -12.58 -23.11
CA ALA A 53 -4.69 -11.16 -22.79
C ALA A 53 -3.41 -10.38 -22.51
N GLY A 54 -2.30 -11.06 -22.24
CA GLY A 54 -1.03 -10.41 -21.97
C GLY A 54 0.01 -11.30 -21.28
N ASP A 55 1.01 -10.67 -20.68
CA ASP A 55 2.11 -11.38 -20.01
C ASP A 55 1.64 -11.98 -18.69
N VAL A 56 2.10 -13.19 -18.38
CA VAL A 56 1.72 -13.92 -17.18
C VAL A 56 2.98 -14.37 -16.46
N LYS A 57 3.11 -13.95 -15.20
CA LYS A 57 4.07 -14.50 -14.23
C LYS A 57 3.30 -15.36 -13.24
N VAL A 58 3.77 -16.59 -12.99
CA VAL A 58 3.14 -17.52 -12.06
C VAL A 58 4.01 -17.65 -10.81
N LEU A 59 3.39 -17.50 -9.63
CA LEU A 59 4.00 -17.68 -8.31
C LEU A 59 3.27 -18.81 -7.58
N ILE A 60 3.94 -19.94 -7.42
CA ILE A 60 3.42 -21.09 -6.70
C ILE A 60 3.87 -21.06 -5.25
N PHE A 61 2.92 -21.17 -4.34
CA PHE A 61 3.18 -21.41 -2.93
C PHE A 61 3.01 -22.90 -2.63
N GLY A 62 4.13 -23.60 -2.51
CA GLY A 62 4.17 -24.97 -2.02
C GLY A 62 4.15 -25.02 -0.49
N ILE A 63 4.22 -26.23 0.06
CA ILE A 63 4.31 -26.46 1.50
C ILE A 63 5.40 -27.48 1.79
N ASP A 64 6.21 -27.26 2.81
CA ASP A 64 7.39 -28.11 3.08
C ASP A 64 7.05 -29.54 3.56
N THR A 65 5.78 -29.79 3.90
CA THR A 65 5.30 -31.14 4.26
C THR A 65 5.38 -32.17 3.13
N VAL A 66 5.65 -31.74 1.88
CA VAL A 66 5.83 -32.68 0.75
C VAL A 66 7.19 -33.34 0.78
N ALA A 67 8.20 -32.71 1.39
CA ALA A 67 9.52 -33.26 1.59
C ALA A 67 9.61 -34.02 2.92
N GLN A 68 10.41 -35.07 2.94
CA GLN A 68 10.70 -35.81 4.18
C GLN A 68 11.83 -35.07 4.92
N PRO A 69 11.62 -34.67 6.17
CA PRO A 69 12.67 -34.04 6.96
C PRO A 69 13.88 -34.97 7.14
N ARG A 70 15.08 -34.43 6.96
CA ARG A 70 16.35 -35.11 7.21
C ARG A 70 17.29 -34.15 7.92
N GLU A 71 18.09 -34.69 8.82
CA GLU A 71 19.07 -33.93 9.56
C GLU A 71 20.14 -33.36 8.62
N GLY A 72 20.46 -32.08 8.76
CA GLY A 72 21.44 -31.39 7.93
C GLY A 72 20.97 -31.01 6.52
N GLU A 73 19.77 -31.39 6.10
CA GLU A 73 19.18 -30.96 4.83
C GLU A 73 18.27 -29.71 5.01
N ASP A 74 18.34 -28.79 4.07
CA ASP A 74 17.39 -27.67 3.98
C ASP A 74 16.05 -28.20 3.45
N LEU A 75 15.14 -28.50 4.38
CA LEU A 75 13.80 -29.02 4.09
C LEU A 75 13.03 -28.12 3.09
N ARG A 76 13.16 -26.81 3.24
CA ARG A 76 12.50 -25.84 2.37
C ARG A 76 13.01 -25.97 0.93
N LYS A 77 14.33 -25.99 0.77
CA LYS A 77 14.97 -26.13 -0.54
C LYS A 77 14.59 -27.46 -1.20
N ALA A 78 14.59 -28.55 -0.43
CA ALA A 78 14.15 -29.86 -0.93
C ALA A 78 12.70 -29.83 -1.43
N ALA A 79 11.80 -29.19 -0.70
CA ALA A 79 10.41 -29.02 -1.13
C ALA A 79 10.29 -28.09 -2.36
N GLU A 80 11.05 -26.98 -2.43
CA GLU A 80 11.07 -26.09 -3.61
C GLU A 80 11.52 -26.83 -4.88
N GLU A 81 12.54 -27.67 -4.77
CA GLU A 81 13.03 -28.51 -5.89
C GLU A 81 11.94 -29.50 -6.35
N MET A 82 11.21 -30.13 -5.42
CA MET A 82 10.10 -31.02 -5.76
C MET A 82 8.98 -30.29 -6.50
N TYR A 83 8.54 -29.13 -6.01
CA TYR A 83 7.51 -28.31 -6.68
C TYR A 83 7.98 -27.80 -8.03
N GLY A 84 9.24 -27.37 -8.15
CA GLY A 84 9.84 -26.95 -9.41
C GLY A 84 9.85 -28.08 -10.45
N GLN A 85 10.16 -29.30 -10.03
CA GLN A 85 10.09 -30.45 -10.90
C GLN A 85 8.65 -30.76 -11.34
N TRP A 86 7.68 -30.73 -10.41
CA TRP A 86 6.27 -30.95 -10.75
C TRP A 86 5.72 -29.87 -11.68
N ALA A 87 6.04 -28.59 -11.45
CA ALA A 87 5.65 -27.51 -12.35
C ALA A 87 6.18 -27.75 -13.78
N LYS A 88 7.46 -28.16 -13.89
CA LYS A 88 8.07 -28.50 -15.17
C LYS A 88 7.42 -29.73 -15.85
N GLU A 89 7.13 -30.79 -15.09
CA GLU A 89 6.43 -31.98 -15.60
C GLU A 89 5.02 -31.66 -16.10
N LEU A 90 4.35 -30.67 -15.47
CA LEU A 90 3.05 -30.16 -15.88
C LEU A 90 3.14 -29.13 -17.04
N GLY A 91 4.34 -28.76 -17.48
CA GLY A 91 4.56 -27.77 -18.53
C GLY A 91 4.16 -26.36 -18.11
N LEU A 92 4.36 -26.01 -16.83
CA LEU A 92 4.10 -24.69 -16.26
C LEU A 92 5.40 -24.03 -15.83
N GLU A 93 5.73 -22.90 -16.43
CA GLU A 93 6.82 -22.04 -16.00
C GLU A 93 6.33 -21.21 -14.80
N ALA A 94 7.00 -21.33 -13.67
CA ALA A 94 6.60 -20.67 -12.42
C ALA A 94 7.76 -20.45 -11.47
N ASP A 95 7.70 -19.36 -10.71
CA ASP A 95 8.51 -19.20 -9.50
C ASP A 95 7.86 -20.02 -8.37
N VAL A 96 8.68 -20.73 -7.60
CA VAL A 96 8.20 -21.55 -6.49
C VAL A 96 8.71 -21.01 -5.17
N VAL A 97 7.83 -20.95 -4.19
CA VAL A 97 8.14 -20.58 -2.80
C VAL A 97 7.51 -21.61 -1.88
N THR A 98 8.26 -22.12 -0.92
CA THR A 98 7.75 -23.07 0.06
C THR A 98 7.35 -22.37 1.35
N LEU A 99 6.12 -22.66 1.80
CA LEU A 99 5.55 -22.19 3.05
C LEU A 99 5.71 -23.22 4.18
N PRO A 100 5.71 -22.80 5.45
CA PRO A 100 5.79 -23.69 6.62
C PRO A 100 4.62 -24.66 6.71
N GLY A 101 4.92 -25.92 7.01
CA GLY A 101 3.92 -26.94 7.28
C GLY A 101 3.22 -26.81 8.63
N ILE A 102 1.98 -27.29 8.69
CA ILE A 102 1.19 -27.38 9.92
C ILE A 102 0.57 -28.78 10.00
N GLY A 103 0.85 -29.52 11.07
CA GLY A 103 0.23 -30.80 11.30
C GLY A 103 1.19 -32.00 11.28
N LEU A 104 0.65 -33.21 11.14
CA LEU A 104 1.40 -34.45 11.15
C LEU A 104 1.49 -35.00 9.73
N PHE A 105 2.73 -35.10 9.19
CA PHE A 105 3.02 -35.65 7.87
C PHE A 105 4.25 -36.56 7.93
N HIS A 106 4.23 -37.68 7.25
CA HIS A 106 5.35 -38.63 7.21
C HIS A 106 5.88 -39.05 8.60
N GLY A 107 5.02 -39.04 9.63
CA GLY A 107 5.43 -39.31 11.01
C GLY A 107 6.16 -38.16 11.71
N TRP A 108 6.20 -36.98 11.11
CA TRP A 108 6.79 -35.76 11.65
C TRP A 108 5.72 -34.73 11.98
N ARG A 109 5.91 -34.02 13.08
CA ARG A 109 5.04 -32.89 13.45
C ARG A 109 5.62 -31.58 12.94
N PHE A 110 4.92 -30.90 12.04
CA PHE A 110 5.24 -29.60 11.53
C PHE A 110 4.56 -28.55 12.42
N ALA A 111 5.36 -27.70 13.09
CA ALA A 111 4.88 -26.75 14.10
C ALA A 111 4.66 -25.34 13.55
N GLY A 112 4.37 -25.19 12.26
CA GLY A 112 4.03 -23.91 11.64
C GLY A 112 2.75 -23.32 12.24
N ARG A 113 2.55 -22.03 12.00
CA ARG A 113 1.35 -21.28 12.39
C ARG A 113 0.76 -20.56 11.17
N PRO A 114 -0.56 -20.33 11.09
CA PRO A 114 -1.17 -19.59 9.96
C PRO A 114 -0.51 -18.24 9.67
N LEU A 115 -0.05 -17.54 10.71
CA LEU A 115 0.65 -16.25 10.56
C LEU A 115 2.02 -16.39 9.87
N HIS A 116 2.74 -17.50 10.05
CA HIS A 116 3.97 -17.76 9.29
C HIS A 116 3.68 -17.84 7.78
N LEU A 117 2.62 -18.57 7.40
CA LEU A 117 2.22 -18.71 6.00
C LEU A 117 1.81 -17.37 5.42
N PHE A 118 0.99 -16.62 6.15
CA PHE A 118 0.54 -15.29 5.73
C PHE A 118 1.72 -14.34 5.51
N ASN A 119 2.63 -14.23 6.48
CA ASN A 119 3.77 -13.31 6.41
C ASN A 119 4.69 -13.64 5.24
N GLN A 120 4.99 -14.94 5.01
CA GLN A 120 5.81 -15.40 3.90
C GLN A 120 5.11 -15.16 2.55
N ALA A 121 3.84 -15.53 2.44
CA ALA A 121 3.08 -15.32 1.21
C ALA A 121 2.99 -13.82 0.88
N LEU A 122 2.69 -12.96 1.87
CA LEU A 122 2.62 -11.51 1.68
C LEU A 122 3.94 -10.94 1.16
N TYR A 123 5.07 -11.31 1.80
CA TYR A 123 6.39 -10.88 1.37
C TYR A 123 6.69 -11.25 -0.09
N HIS A 124 6.47 -12.51 -0.46
CA HIS A 124 6.82 -12.99 -1.79
C HIS A 124 5.87 -12.45 -2.88
N ILE A 125 4.58 -12.25 -2.57
CA ILE A 125 3.65 -11.58 -3.49
C ILE A 125 4.07 -10.13 -3.72
N LEU A 126 4.39 -9.39 -2.67
CA LEU A 126 4.82 -7.99 -2.78
C LEU A 126 6.15 -7.88 -3.53
N LYS A 127 7.14 -8.74 -3.22
CA LYS A 127 8.41 -8.79 -3.92
C LYS A 127 8.23 -9.08 -5.42
N ALA A 128 7.46 -10.12 -5.75
CA ALA A 128 7.16 -10.46 -7.14
C ALA A 128 6.42 -9.32 -7.86
N ALA A 129 5.52 -8.62 -7.16
CA ALA A 129 4.79 -7.51 -7.73
C ALA A 129 5.67 -6.26 -7.92
N GLU A 130 6.62 -5.97 -7.03
CA GLU A 130 7.57 -4.87 -7.20
C GLU A 130 8.49 -5.09 -8.41
N GLU A 131 8.95 -6.33 -8.62
CA GLU A 131 9.81 -6.69 -9.75
C GLU A 131 9.04 -6.71 -11.08
N TYR A 132 7.83 -7.27 -11.08
CA TYR A 132 7.03 -7.52 -12.29
C TYR A 132 6.07 -6.39 -12.64
N ASN A 133 5.65 -5.56 -11.66
CA ASN A 133 4.67 -4.48 -11.77
C ASN A 133 3.37 -4.95 -12.47
N PRO A 134 2.60 -5.88 -11.87
CA PRO A 134 1.41 -6.46 -12.49
C PRO A 134 0.27 -5.46 -12.57
N THR A 135 -0.55 -5.59 -13.63
CA THR A 135 -1.85 -4.91 -13.72
C THR A 135 -2.90 -5.58 -12.84
N PHE A 136 -2.80 -6.91 -12.71
CA PHE A 136 -3.73 -7.74 -11.95
C PHE A 136 -2.99 -8.78 -11.12
N ILE A 137 -3.46 -9.01 -9.90
CA ILE A 137 -3.15 -10.22 -9.13
C ILE A 137 -4.33 -11.17 -9.30
N VAL A 138 -4.04 -12.40 -9.72
CA VAL A 138 -5.04 -13.46 -9.94
C VAL A 138 -4.70 -14.63 -9.04
N VAL A 139 -5.64 -15.09 -8.23
CA VAL A 139 -5.39 -16.18 -7.27
C VAL A 139 -6.20 -17.42 -7.68
N ASP A 140 -5.51 -18.54 -7.88
CA ASP A 140 -6.13 -19.84 -8.06
C ASP A 140 -6.17 -20.59 -6.72
N LEU A 141 -7.36 -20.77 -6.17
CA LEU A 141 -7.60 -21.37 -4.84
C LEU A 141 -7.80 -22.88 -4.88
N THR A 142 -7.68 -23.52 -6.05
CA THR A 142 -8.16 -24.89 -6.29
C THR A 142 -7.35 -25.98 -5.56
N HIS A 143 -6.03 -25.86 -5.57
CA HIS A 143 -5.16 -26.99 -5.24
C HIS A 143 -4.46 -26.87 -3.89
N GLY A 144 -4.69 -25.82 -3.13
CA GLY A 144 -4.05 -25.61 -1.83
C GLY A 144 -4.66 -26.45 -0.71
N MET A 145 -3.90 -26.63 0.36
CA MET A 145 -4.45 -27.12 1.63
C MET A 145 -5.30 -26.03 2.29
N ASN A 146 -6.37 -26.39 2.99
CA ASN A 146 -7.34 -25.43 3.51
C ASN A 146 -6.71 -24.21 4.22
N TYR A 147 -5.82 -24.44 5.18
CA TYR A 147 -5.17 -23.34 5.92
C TYR A 147 -4.17 -22.55 5.06
N GLN A 148 -3.50 -23.20 4.11
CA GLN A 148 -2.59 -22.58 3.15
C GLN A 148 -3.37 -21.66 2.19
N THR A 149 -4.46 -22.16 1.62
CA THR A 149 -5.34 -21.42 0.73
C THR A 149 -5.86 -20.15 1.40
N VAL A 150 -6.30 -20.24 2.65
CA VAL A 150 -6.78 -19.09 3.44
C VAL A 150 -5.66 -18.08 3.66
N ALA A 151 -4.47 -18.51 4.07
CA ALA A 151 -3.35 -17.62 4.32
C ALA A 151 -2.89 -16.89 3.05
N VAL A 152 -2.78 -17.61 1.92
CA VAL A 152 -2.39 -17.03 0.62
C VAL A 152 -3.45 -16.08 0.09
N LEU A 153 -4.75 -16.41 0.25
CA LEU A 153 -5.85 -15.52 -0.12
C LEU A 153 -5.77 -14.18 0.62
N TYR A 154 -5.64 -14.21 1.95
CA TYR A 154 -5.55 -12.98 2.73
C TYR A 154 -4.26 -12.20 2.43
N ALA A 155 -3.16 -12.88 2.18
CA ALA A 155 -1.91 -12.24 1.76
C ALA A 155 -2.07 -11.53 0.40
N ALA A 156 -2.72 -12.16 -0.57
CA ALA A 156 -2.98 -11.56 -1.88
C ALA A 156 -3.94 -10.36 -1.80
N VAL A 157 -4.97 -10.45 -0.94
CA VAL A 157 -5.87 -9.31 -0.66
C VAL A 157 -5.09 -8.15 -0.05
N ALA A 158 -4.25 -8.42 0.97
CA ALA A 158 -3.43 -7.39 1.61
C ALA A 158 -2.45 -6.77 0.61
N ALA A 159 -1.76 -7.58 -0.20
CA ALA A 159 -0.85 -7.10 -1.23
C ALA A 159 -1.56 -6.20 -2.26
N SER A 160 -2.74 -6.60 -2.74
CA SER A 160 -3.51 -5.80 -3.69
C SER A 160 -3.88 -4.42 -3.13
N VAL A 161 -4.25 -4.36 -1.85
CA VAL A 161 -4.57 -3.09 -1.16
C VAL A 161 -3.32 -2.22 -1.03
N LEU A 162 -2.20 -2.79 -0.57
CA LEU A 162 -0.95 -2.07 -0.34
C LEU A 162 -0.35 -1.53 -1.65
N LEU A 163 -0.49 -2.27 -2.74
CA LEU A 163 0.01 -1.89 -4.07
C LEU A 163 -0.96 -0.97 -4.83
N GLY A 164 -2.17 -0.76 -4.34
CA GLY A 164 -3.19 0.01 -5.04
C GLY A 164 -3.64 -0.62 -6.36
N ILE A 165 -3.45 -1.94 -6.54
CA ILE A 165 -3.83 -2.64 -7.76
C ILE A 165 -5.35 -2.63 -7.90
N GLU A 166 -5.83 -2.22 -9.09
CA GLU A 166 -7.26 -2.10 -9.44
C GLU A 166 -8.10 -1.18 -8.53
N GLY A 167 -7.49 -0.12 -7.99
CA GLY A 167 -8.23 0.86 -7.20
C GLY A 167 -8.98 0.25 -6.02
N SER A 168 -8.38 -0.68 -5.30
CA SER A 168 -8.96 -1.41 -4.16
C SER A 168 -10.00 -2.50 -4.48
N LYS A 169 -10.13 -2.93 -5.73
CA LYS A 169 -11.07 -4.04 -6.07
C LYS A 169 -10.61 -5.39 -5.54
N GLY A 170 -9.34 -5.50 -5.17
CA GLY A 170 -8.71 -6.74 -4.70
C GLY A 170 -8.28 -7.67 -5.84
N PRO A 171 -7.70 -8.83 -5.52
CA PRO A 171 -7.28 -9.79 -6.51
C PRO A 171 -8.49 -10.46 -7.20
N ILE A 172 -8.29 -10.93 -8.42
CA ILE A 172 -9.26 -11.78 -9.11
C ILE A 172 -9.11 -13.20 -8.54
N LEU A 173 -10.20 -13.82 -8.11
CA LEU A 173 -10.18 -15.12 -7.44
C LEU A 173 -10.85 -16.19 -8.29
N TYR A 174 -10.16 -17.32 -8.48
CA TYR A 174 -10.69 -18.50 -9.12
C TYR A 174 -10.62 -19.72 -8.21
N ASN A 175 -11.61 -20.59 -8.34
CA ASN A 175 -11.63 -21.89 -7.74
C ASN A 175 -12.32 -22.87 -8.72
N SER A 176 -11.81 -24.07 -8.90
CA SER A 176 -12.50 -25.02 -9.77
C SER A 176 -13.64 -25.73 -9.03
N GLU A 177 -14.59 -26.25 -9.82
CA GLU A 177 -15.55 -27.22 -9.31
C GLU A 177 -14.83 -28.42 -8.67
N PRO A 178 -15.43 -29.06 -7.64
CA PRO A 178 -14.85 -30.23 -7.02
C PRO A 178 -14.77 -31.39 -8.00
N TYR A 179 -13.71 -32.18 -7.89
CA TYR A 179 -13.55 -33.39 -8.71
C TYR A 179 -14.65 -34.41 -8.36
N PRO A 180 -15.36 -34.98 -9.36
CA PRO A 180 -16.45 -35.92 -9.10
C PRO A 180 -15.96 -37.14 -8.31
N PRO A 181 -16.60 -37.52 -7.19
CA PRO A 181 -16.16 -38.62 -6.35
C PRO A 181 -16.22 -39.99 -7.03
N ASP A 182 -17.21 -40.17 -7.92
CA ASP A 182 -17.45 -41.44 -8.62
C ASP A 182 -16.49 -41.68 -9.79
N HIS A 183 -15.72 -40.68 -10.18
CA HIS A 183 -14.74 -40.82 -11.25
C HIS A 183 -13.47 -41.46 -10.71
N GLN A 184 -13.12 -42.65 -11.20
CA GLN A 184 -11.86 -43.31 -10.81
C GLN A 184 -10.69 -42.69 -11.58
N PRO A 185 -9.89 -41.85 -10.95
CA PRO A 185 -8.90 -41.10 -11.66
C PRO A 185 -7.56 -41.83 -11.71
N LYS A 186 -6.88 -41.63 -12.82
CA LYS A 186 -5.44 -41.86 -12.83
C LYS A 186 -4.75 -40.64 -12.21
N GLN A 187 -3.81 -40.91 -11.26
CA GLN A 187 -2.93 -39.89 -10.76
C GLN A 187 -2.08 -39.35 -11.90
N CYS A 188 -2.08 -38.03 -12.10
CA CYS A 188 -1.50 -37.40 -13.26
C CYS A 188 -0.01 -37.72 -13.48
N ILE A 189 0.79 -37.58 -12.45
CA ILE A 189 2.24 -37.76 -12.53
C ILE A 189 2.59 -39.21 -12.82
N GLN A 190 1.80 -40.16 -12.31
CA GLN A 190 1.96 -41.57 -12.65
C GLN A 190 1.50 -41.89 -14.07
N ALA A 191 0.42 -41.25 -14.54
CA ALA A 191 -0.09 -41.45 -15.90
C ALA A 191 0.87 -40.89 -16.96
N ALA A 192 1.49 -39.76 -16.72
CA ALA A 192 2.51 -39.20 -17.60
C ALA A 192 3.74 -40.12 -17.77
N ARG A 193 4.11 -40.85 -16.71
CA ARG A 193 5.24 -41.79 -16.72
C ARG A 193 4.91 -43.18 -17.31
N SER A 194 3.65 -43.59 -17.31
CA SER A 194 3.24 -44.96 -17.64
C SER A 194 2.58 -45.15 -19.01
N GLY A 195 2.36 -44.09 -19.79
CA GLY A 195 1.79 -44.22 -21.15
C GLY A 195 0.42 -44.90 -21.24
N GLY A 196 -0.37 -44.89 -20.15
CA GLY A 196 -1.62 -45.68 -20.06
C GLY A 196 -2.79 -45.08 -20.86
N PRO A 197 -3.90 -45.85 -21.11
CA PRO A 197 -5.01 -45.39 -21.91
C PRO A 197 -5.66 -44.14 -21.36
N LYS A 198 -6.04 -43.19 -22.25
CA LYS A 198 -6.72 -41.98 -21.95
C LYS A 198 -8.13 -42.33 -21.42
N SER A 199 -8.34 -42.26 -20.09
CA SER A 199 -9.69 -42.22 -19.57
C SER A 199 -10.28 -40.84 -19.89
N GLU A 200 -11.57 -40.77 -20.16
CA GLU A 200 -12.22 -39.48 -20.35
C GLU A 200 -12.06 -38.64 -19.07
N ALA A 201 -11.32 -37.54 -19.18
CA ALA A 201 -11.13 -36.61 -18.08
C ALA A 201 -12.45 -35.84 -17.84
N PRO A 202 -12.94 -35.72 -16.60
CA PRO A 202 -14.14 -34.95 -16.31
C PRO A 202 -13.92 -33.48 -16.64
N GLN A 203 -14.95 -32.82 -17.13
CA GLN A 203 -14.93 -31.39 -17.31
C GLN A 203 -15.21 -30.69 -15.99
N LEU A 204 -14.37 -29.73 -15.61
CA LEU A 204 -14.49 -28.92 -14.41
C LEU A 204 -14.49 -27.43 -14.83
N THR A 205 -15.41 -26.66 -14.26
CA THR A 205 -15.44 -25.21 -14.50
C THR A 205 -14.59 -24.49 -13.47
N ALA A 206 -13.72 -23.58 -13.92
CA ALA A 206 -13.03 -22.65 -13.06
C ALA A 206 -13.98 -21.49 -12.74
N LEU A 207 -14.47 -21.46 -11.51
CA LEU A 207 -15.45 -20.49 -11.01
C LEU A 207 -14.77 -19.18 -10.60
N ASP A 208 -15.25 -18.05 -11.11
CA ASP A 208 -14.87 -16.75 -10.60
C ASP A 208 -15.60 -16.46 -9.27
N VAL A 209 -14.85 -16.51 -8.19
CA VAL A 209 -15.36 -16.23 -6.84
C VAL A 209 -15.05 -14.81 -6.35
N SER A 210 -14.52 -13.93 -7.23
CA SER A 210 -14.21 -12.54 -6.91
C SER A 210 -15.45 -11.74 -6.46
N GLN A 211 -16.65 -12.16 -6.88
CA GLN A 211 -17.90 -11.52 -6.46
C GLN A 211 -18.07 -11.50 -4.94
N LEU A 212 -17.55 -12.51 -4.21
CA LEU A 212 -17.61 -12.56 -2.75
C LEU A 212 -16.83 -11.39 -2.12
N GLN A 213 -15.70 -11.00 -2.72
CA GLN A 213 -14.95 -9.81 -2.26
C GLN A 213 -15.75 -8.52 -2.48
N THR A 214 -16.49 -8.41 -3.59
CA THR A 214 -17.33 -7.26 -3.86
C THR A 214 -18.40 -7.09 -2.79
N VAL A 215 -19.03 -8.18 -2.34
CA VAL A 215 -20.01 -8.16 -1.23
C VAL A 215 -19.36 -7.73 0.07
N ILE A 216 -18.19 -8.30 0.43
CA ILE A 216 -17.48 -7.94 1.67
C ILE A 216 -17.07 -6.45 1.64
N ARG A 217 -16.60 -5.96 0.49
CA ARG A 217 -16.26 -4.54 0.32
C ARG A 217 -17.47 -3.64 0.50
N LEU A 218 -18.62 -3.99 -0.10
CA LEU A 218 -19.87 -3.25 0.07
C LEU A 218 -20.27 -3.19 1.55
N ILE A 219 -20.21 -4.32 2.26
CA ILE A 219 -20.51 -4.39 3.69
C ILE A 219 -19.56 -3.48 4.48
N ARG A 220 -18.24 -3.48 4.17
CA ARG A 220 -17.27 -2.60 4.83
C ARG A 220 -17.54 -1.12 4.55
N GLN A 221 -17.89 -0.76 3.32
CA GLN A 221 -18.26 0.61 2.96
C GLN A 221 -19.54 1.05 3.69
N LEU A 222 -20.55 0.19 3.79
CA LEU A 222 -21.76 0.46 4.56
C LEU A 222 -21.49 0.56 6.07
N ALA A 223 -20.55 -0.24 6.59
CA ALA A 223 -20.10 -0.14 7.97
C ALA A 223 -19.41 1.20 8.25
N VAL A 224 -18.58 1.70 7.33
CA VAL A 224 -17.98 3.05 7.41
C VAL A 224 -19.06 4.13 7.40
N LEU A 225 -20.08 4.04 6.54
CA LEU A 225 -21.20 4.98 6.53
C LEU A 225 -22.01 4.95 7.83
N ARG A 226 -22.22 3.76 8.41
CA ARG A 226 -22.88 3.59 9.72
C ARG A 226 -22.02 4.14 10.85
N ALA A 227 -20.71 4.07 10.71
CA ALA A 227 -19.70 4.57 11.64
C ALA A 227 -19.30 6.03 11.33
N LEU A 228 -20.20 6.90 10.84
CA LEU A 228 -19.94 8.36 10.75
C LEU A 228 -19.66 9.02 12.12
N SER A 229 -19.68 8.21 13.17
CA SER A 229 -18.90 8.45 14.38
C SER A 229 -17.44 8.08 14.08
N PRO A 230 -16.44 8.92 14.38
CA PRO A 230 -15.04 8.57 14.23
C PRO A 230 -14.79 7.31 15.07
N THR A 231 -14.80 6.17 14.41
CA THR A 231 -14.36 4.93 15.04
C THR A 231 -12.91 5.18 15.42
N ARG A 232 -12.65 5.33 16.72
CA ARG A 232 -11.31 5.12 17.26
C ARG A 232 -10.82 3.84 16.58
N ILE A 233 -9.73 3.95 15.84
CA ILE A 233 -8.94 2.78 15.50
C ILE A 233 -8.45 2.32 16.89
N GLU A 234 -9.14 1.32 17.46
CA GLU A 234 -8.77 0.77 18.75
C GLU A 234 -7.33 0.32 18.69
N GLY A 235 -6.59 0.62 19.74
CA GLY A 235 -5.14 0.58 19.87
C GLY A 235 -4.46 -0.52 19.04
N ILE A 236 -3.68 -0.09 18.07
CA ILE A 236 -2.79 -0.99 17.34
C ILE A 236 -1.73 -1.43 18.34
N LYS A 237 -1.56 -2.74 18.48
CA LYS A 237 -0.51 -3.32 19.31
C LYS A 237 0.69 -3.64 18.43
N ALA A 238 1.83 -3.04 18.74
CA ALA A 238 3.08 -3.39 18.10
C ALA A 238 3.99 -4.18 19.06
N PRO A 239 4.86 -5.04 18.53
CA PRO A 239 5.75 -5.84 19.38
C PRO A 239 6.81 -5.01 20.10
N ASP A 240 7.10 -3.81 19.63
CA ASP A 240 8.12 -2.93 20.20
C ASP A 240 7.75 -1.44 20.08
N ALA A 241 8.43 -0.63 20.90
CA ALA A 241 8.20 0.81 20.98
C ALA A 241 8.68 1.59 19.73
N GLU A 242 9.62 1.05 18.94
CA GLU A 242 10.11 1.70 17.74
C GLU A 242 9.06 1.61 16.63
N LEU A 243 8.50 0.43 16.41
CA LEU A 243 7.42 0.21 15.45
C LEU A 243 6.19 1.03 15.83
N CYS A 244 5.88 1.15 17.14
CA CYS A 244 4.81 2.03 17.63
C CYS A 244 5.05 3.48 17.25
N ARG A 245 6.22 4.05 17.57
CA ARG A 245 6.55 5.45 17.24
C ARG A 245 6.50 5.70 15.73
N ARG A 246 7.00 4.75 14.94
CA ARG A 246 6.94 4.82 13.47
C ARG A 246 5.50 4.85 12.99
N PHE A 247 4.63 3.99 13.54
CA PHE A 247 3.20 4.00 13.23
C PHE A 247 2.55 5.34 13.58
N GLU A 248 2.77 5.87 14.78
CA GLU A 248 2.17 7.14 15.22
C GLU A 248 2.56 8.31 14.32
N LYS A 249 3.83 8.39 13.89
CA LYS A 249 4.30 9.42 12.93
C LYS A 249 3.62 9.32 11.57
N VAL A 250 3.52 8.11 11.03
CA VAL A 250 2.88 7.86 9.74
C VAL A 250 1.38 8.14 9.84
N ALA A 251 0.71 7.68 10.89
CA ALA A 251 -0.72 7.89 11.12
C ALA A 251 -1.07 9.38 11.28
N ALA A 252 -0.27 10.13 12.04
CA ALA A 252 -0.42 11.57 12.18
C ALA A 252 -0.29 12.29 10.83
N SER A 253 0.69 11.87 10.00
CA SER A 253 0.88 12.43 8.67
C SER A 253 -0.29 12.13 7.73
N TYR A 254 -0.82 10.91 7.74
CA TYR A 254 -2.02 10.57 6.94
C TYR A 254 -3.27 11.31 7.40
N ILE A 255 -3.43 11.55 8.69
CA ILE A 255 -4.55 12.35 9.20
C ILE A 255 -4.45 13.81 8.72
N LEU A 256 -3.27 14.41 8.72
CA LEU A 256 -3.06 15.73 8.14
C LEU A 256 -3.40 15.75 6.65
N LEU A 257 -2.98 14.74 5.89
CA LEU A 257 -3.39 14.61 4.49
C LEU A 257 -4.91 14.52 4.36
N ALA A 258 -5.54 13.61 5.08
CA ALA A 258 -6.98 13.35 5.01
C ALA A 258 -7.84 14.55 5.45
N SER A 259 -7.32 15.38 6.35
CA SER A 259 -7.96 16.62 6.76
C SER A 259 -7.72 17.79 5.81
N GLY A 260 -6.87 17.62 4.79
CA GLY A 260 -6.53 18.69 3.83
C GLY A 260 -5.32 19.54 4.24
N ALA A 261 -4.66 19.26 5.36
CA ALA A 261 -3.51 20.03 5.86
C ALA A 261 -2.16 19.57 5.26
N ALA A 262 -2.13 19.25 3.96
CA ALA A 262 -0.98 18.67 3.28
C ALA A 262 0.30 19.51 3.34
N ALA A 263 0.20 20.85 3.31
CA ALA A 263 1.35 21.76 3.34
C ALA A 263 2.22 21.56 4.58
N LEU A 264 1.63 21.09 5.70
CA LEU A 264 2.37 20.78 6.92
C LEU A 264 3.32 19.58 6.76
N LEU A 265 3.17 18.77 5.72
CA LEU A 265 4.03 17.61 5.43
C LEU A 265 5.10 17.90 4.39
N PHE A 266 5.22 19.16 3.95
CA PHE A 266 6.25 19.54 3.00
C PHE A 266 7.64 19.10 3.50
N PRO A 267 8.48 18.43 2.68
CA PRO A 267 9.76 17.86 3.14
C PRO A 267 10.70 18.88 3.79
N TYR A 268 10.63 20.11 3.38
CA TYR A 268 11.44 21.23 3.88
C TYR A 268 10.66 22.14 4.85
N ALA A 269 9.55 21.63 5.40
CA ALA A 269 8.86 22.30 6.49
C ALA A 269 9.73 22.22 7.76
N LYS A 270 9.88 23.36 8.42
CA LYS A 270 10.48 23.49 9.75
C LYS A 270 9.40 23.82 10.76
N TYR A 271 9.66 23.53 12.02
CA TYR A 271 8.73 23.82 13.10
C TYR A 271 9.46 24.51 14.23
N THR A 272 8.84 25.53 14.81
CA THR A 272 9.27 26.05 16.12
C THR A 272 8.95 25.02 17.21
N ALA A 273 9.48 25.19 18.42
CA ALA A 273 9.16 24.28 19.52
C ALA A 273 7.69 24.47 20.01
N PRO A 274 6.97 23.41 20.38
CA PRO A 274 7.38 21.99 20.31
C PRO A 274 7.37 21.44 18.87
N GLN A 275 8.31 20.56 18.55
CA GLN A 275 8.35 19.93 17.22
C GLN A 275 7.33 18.78 17.14
N PRO A 276 6.39 18.80 16.19
CA PRO A 276 5.44 17.70 16.01
C PRO A 276 6.15 16.45 15.50
N GLU A 277 5.75 15.30 16.01
CA GLU A 277 6.27 14.00 15.53
C GLU A 277 5.52 13.58 14.26
N LEU A 278 6.07 13.96 13.11
CA LEU A 278 5.53 13.65 11.79
C LEU A 278 6.54 12.83 10.96
N TYR A 279 6.03 12.02 10.05
CA TYR A 279 6.87 11.42 9.03
C TYR A 279 7.33 12.50 8.04
N LYS A 280 8.63 12.59 7.81
CA LYS A 280 9.20 13.53 6.83
C LYS A 280 9.43 12.79 5.51
N PRO A 281 8.70 13.15 4.43
CA PRO A 281 8.94 12.60 3.11
C PRO A 281 10.41 12.74 2.69
N GLY A 282 10.99 11.65 2.17
CA GLY A 282 12.38 11.60 1.74
C GLY A 282 13.34 10.98 2.76
N ALA A 283 12.85 10.54 3.93
CA ALA A 283 13.64 9.71 4.84
C ALA A 283 13.89 8.31 4.25
N GLY A 284 13.05 7.90 3.31
CA GLY A 284 13.03 6.59 2.66
C GLY A 284 12.45 5.50 3.58
N PRO A 285 11.58 4.63 3.05
CA PRO A 285 10.97 3.57 3.85
C PRO A 285 11.94 2.42 4.16
N GLY A 286 13.18 2.49 3.71
CA GLY A 286 14.09 1.34 3.73
C GLY A 286 13.68 0.25 2.73
N GLY A 287 14.32 -0.92 2.79
CA GLY A 287 13.92 -2.09 2.00
C GLY A 287 12.61 -2.70 2.50
N LEU A 288 11.93 -3.45 1.64
CA LEU A 288 10.76 -4.23 2.04
C LEU A 288 11.14 -5.14 3.22
N PRO A 289 10.45 -5.05 4.37
CA PRO A 289 10.72 -5.92 5.51
C PRO A 289 10.65 -7.39 5.09
N LYS A 290 11.66 -8.18 5.49
CA LYS A 290 11.70 -9.63 5.24
C LYS A 290 11.24 -10.35 6.50
N PRO A 291 10.26 -11.28 6.41
CA PRO A 291 9.86 -12.05 7.57
C PRO A 291 10.99 -13.02 7.94
N ASP A 292 11.27 -13.12 9.24
CA ASP A 292 12.19 -14.14 9.72
C ASP A 292 11.53 -15.51 9.61
N PHE A 293 12.24 -16.45 8.97
CA PHE A 293 11.74 -17.79 8.73
C PHE A 293 12.91 -18.77 8.64
N GLN A 294 13.07 -19.57 9.66
CA GLN A 294 14.03 -20.67 9.70
C GLN A 294 13.30 -21.94 10.14
N ALA A 295 13.47 -23.02 9.39
CA ALA A 295 12.99 -24.34 9.77
C ALA A 295 14.13 -25.10 10.47
N GLU A 296 13.85 -25.61 11.65
CA GLU A 296 14.74 -26.45 12.44
C GLU A 296 14.16 -27.87 12.53
N VAL A 297 14.93 -28.85 12.12
CA VAL A 297 14.54 -30.26 12.16
C VAL A 297 15.09 -30.89 13.42
N ASP A 298 14.21 -31.28 14.34
CA ASP A 298 14.52 -32.01 15.54
C ASP A 298 14.24 -33.50 15.31
N SER A 299 15.30 -34.28 14.99
CA SER A 299 15.19 -35.69 14.62
C SER A 299 14.83 -36.58 15.80
N GLU A 300 15.17 -36.22 17.03
CA GLU A 300 14.86 -37.02 18.22
C GLU A 300 13.39 -37.01 18.54
N SER A 301 12.77 -35.80 18.53
CA SER A 301 11.34 -35.63 18.78
C SER A 301 10.49 -35.78 17.51
N ARG A 302 11.10 -35.90 16.33
CA ARG A 302 10.44 -35.86 15.02
C ARG A 302 9.55 -34.61 14.83
N VAL A 303 10.10 -33.45 15.15
CA VAL A 303 9.42 -32.17 15.04
C VAL A 303 10.18 -31.24 14.11
N VAL A 304 9.47 -30.61 13.17
CA VAL A 304 9.97 -29.45 12.44
C VAL A 304 9.46 -28.20 13.14
N LYS A 305 10.38 -27.44 13.72
CA LYS A 305 10.11 -26.18 14.42
C LYS A 305 10.37 -25.02 13.47
N TYR A 306 9.60 -23.95 13.64
CA TYR A 306 9.82 -22.67 12.97
C TYR A 306 9.97 -21.62 14.06
N GLY A 307 10.75 -20.60 13.83
CA GLY A 307 10.91 -19.49 14.75
C GLY A 307 9.56 -18.89 15.18
N GLU A 308 9.57 -17.93 16.07
CA GLU A 308 8.32 -17.25 16.46
C GLU A 308 7.71 -16.51 15.27
N ALA A 309 6.39 -16.60 15.12
CA ALA A 309 5.68 -15.82 14.11
C ALA A 309 5.74 -14.35 14.50
N ASN A 310 6.38 -13.52 13.65
CA ASN A 310 6.47 -12.09 13.88
C ASN A 310 5.09 -11.44 13.70
N GLU A 311 4.39 -11.18 14.81
CA GLU A 311 3.07 -10.55 14.82
C GLU A 311 3.12 -9.08 14.36
N GLY A 312 4.26 -8.41 14.48
CA GLY A 312 4.48 -7.05 13.99
C GLY A 312 4.75 -6.94 12.49
N TYR A 313 5.05 -8.07 11.82
CA TYR A 313 5.41 -8.06 10.41
C TYR A 313 4.35 -7.42 9.49
N PRO A 314 3.05 -7.73 9.60
CA PRO A 314 2.03 -7.10 8.76
C PRO A 314 1.98 -5.59 8.94
N LEU A 315 2.16 -5.10 10.18
CA LEU A 315 2.21 -3.66 10.47
C LEU A 315 3.46 -3.03 9.85
N ALA A 316 4.63 -3.65 9.97
CA ALA A 316 5.87 -3.15 9.39
C ALA A 316 5.79 -3.04 7.86
N VAL A 317 5.17 -4.02 7.20
CA VAL A 317 4.91 -4.01 5.75
C VAL A 317 3.92 -2.90 5.37
N ALA A 318 2.83 -2.77 6.11
CA ALA A 318 1.85 -1.70 5.86
C ALA A 318 2.51 -0.32 5.98
N LEU A 319 3.32 -0.09 7.03
CA LEU A 319 4.05 1.16 7.20
C LEU A 319 5.04 1.41 6.07
N HIS A 320 5.76 0.39 5.60
CA HIS A 320 6.65 0.52 4.44
C HIS A 320 5.93 1.10 3.22
N TYR A 321 4.74 0.60 2.87
CA TYR A 321 3.98 1.09 1.72
C TYR A 321 3.34 2.46 1.97
N LEU A 322 2.90 2.74 3.18
CA LEU A 322 2.39 4.06 3.56
C LEU A 322 3.49 5.12 3.47
N GLU A 323 4.69 4.83 3.98
CA GLU A 323 5.86 5.71 3.88
C GLU A 323 6.29 5.90 2.42
N LYS A 324 6.33 4.83 1.62
CA LYS A 324 6.64 4.88 0.19
C LYS A 324 5.66 5.80 -0.56
N THR A 325 4.38 5.80 -0.19
CA THR A 325 3.38 6.71 -0.73
C THR A 325 3.68 8.16 -0.36
N LEU A 326 4.00 8.42 0.91
CA LEU A 326 4.39 9.76 1.38
C LEU A 326 5.66 10.27 0.69
N ASP A 327 6.66 9.39 0.51
CA ASP A 327 7.90 9.73 -0.20
C ASP A 327 7.68 10.05 -1.69
N GLY A 328 6.65 9.47 -2.30
CA GLY A 328 6.23 9.79 -3.67
C GLY A 328 5.83 11.25 -3.87
N PHE A 329 5.45 11.95 -2.80
CA PHE A 329 5.13 13.38 -2.85
C PHE A 329 6.34 14.30 -2.76
N ARG A 330 7.55 13.75 -2.57
CA ARG A 330 8.78 14.56 -2.40
C ARG A 330 8.92 15.60 -3.50
N SER A 331 9.16 16.84 -3.10
CA SER A 331 9.47 17.97 -3.97
C SER A 331 10.33 18.99 -3.22
N ASP A 332 11.13 19.75 -3.93
CA ASP A 332 11.91 20.88 -3.42
C ASP A 332 11.13 22.21 -3.48
N ASN A 333 9.90 22.17 -3.94
CA ASN A 333 8.98 23.29 -4.07
C ASN A 333 7.62 22.94 -3.48
N LEU A 334 7.10 23.77 -2.58
CA LEU A 334 5.82 23.56 -1.93
C LEU A 334 4.65 23.47 -2.92
N VAL A 335 4.66 24.29 -3.96
CA VAL A 335 3.60 24.29 -5.00
C VAL A 335 3.55 22.93 -5.72
N ASP A 336 4.70 22.41 -6.14
CA ASP A 336 4.80 21.10 -6.81
C ASP A 336 4.43 19.95 -5.85
N PHE A 337 4.82 20.06 -4.58
CA PHE A 337 4.42 19.12 -3.54
C PHE A 337 2.89 19.03 -3.41
N LEU A 338 2.21 20.16 -3.28
CA LEU A 338 0.75 20.20 -3.18
C LEU A 338 0.06 19.67 -4.43
N ASN A 339 0.59 19.94 -5.62
CA ASN A 339 0.06 19.41 -6.86
C ASN A 339 0.20 17.89 -6.94
N LYS A 340 1.32 17.30 -6.51
CA LYS A 340 1.49 15.83 -6.44
C LYS A 340 0.50 15.19 -5.48
N VAL A 341 0.27 15.79 -4.31
CA VAL A 341 -0.75 15.33 -3.36
C VAL A 341 -2.15 15.45 -3.96
N ALA A 342 -2.44 16.55 -4.64
CA ALA A 342 -3.72 16.75 -5.33
C ALA A 342 -3.99 15.68 -6.39
N GLU A 343 -3.01 15.34 -7.21
CA GLU A 343 -3.10 14.26 -8.22
C GLU A 343 -3.38 12.89 -7.58
N HIS A 344 -2.79 12.63 -6.40
CA HIS A 344 -3.08 11.40 -5.67
C HIS A 344 -4.55 11.33 -5.26
N TYR A 345 -5.14 12.44 -4.79
CA TYR A 345 -6.55 12.50 -4.43
C TYR A 345 -7.50 12.43 -5.64
N GLU A 346 -7.09 12.89 -6.82
CA GLU A 346 -7.89 12.75 -8.06
C GLU A 346 -8.09 11.30 -8.47
N ARG A 347 -7.13 10.43 -8.19
CA ARG A 347 -7.24 9.00 -8.43
C ARG A 347 -8.12 8.27 -7.40
N GLY A 348 -8.48 8.94 -6.31
CA GLY A 348 -9.27 8.42 -5.21
C GLY A 348 -10.68 9.02 -5.14
N VAL A 349 -11.30 8.88 -3.96
CA VAL A 349 -12.71 9.28 -3.72
C VAL A 349 -12.87 10.75 -3.31
N VAL A 350 -11.77 11.48 -3.02
CA VAL A 350 -11.83 12.80 -2.34
C VAL A 350 -11.46 13.95 -3.29
N ILE A 351 -12.23 14.09 -4.37
CA ILE A 351 -12.06 15.14 -5.39
C ILE A 351 -12.05 16.57 -4.79
N ILE A 352 -12.77 16.80 -3.68
CA ILE A 352 -12.82 18.11 -3.02
C ILE A 352 -11.44 18.51 -2.49
N LEU A 353 -10.71 17.60 -1.87
CA LEU A 353 -9.37 17.89 -1.35
C LEU A 353 -8.38 18.20 -2.47
N SER A 354 -8.48 17.50 -3.60
CA SER A 354 -7.67 17.82 -4.78
C SER A 354 -7.88 19.25 -5.25
N LYS A 355 -9.14 19.71 -5.34
CA LYS A 355 -9.46 21.08 -5.75
C LYS A 355 -8.94 22.12 -4.76
N ILE A 356 -9.08 21.87 -3.46
CA ILE A 356 -8.54 22.76 -2.40
C ILE A 356 -7.02 22.88 -2.54
N LEU A 357 -6.32 21.74 -2.68
CA LEU A 357 -4.86 21.73 -2.78
C LEU A 357 -4.35 22.42 -4.04
N ARG A 358 -5.02 22.24 -5.20
CA ARG A 358 -4.68 22.94 -6.44
C ARG A 358 -4.90 24.45 -6.30
N PHE A 359 -6.04 24.86 -5.73
CA PHE A 359 -6.30 26.26 -5.47
C PHE A 359 -5.23 26.90 -4.57
N THR A 360 -4.86 26.23 -3.48
CA THR A 360 -3.78 26.68 -2.60
C THR A 360 -2.44 26.72 -3.33
N ALA A 361 -2.13 25.72 -4.14
CA ALA A 361 -0.90 25.69 -4.95
C ALA A 361 -0.83 26.88 -5.93
N ASP A 362 -1.94 27.22 -6.58
CA ASP A 362 -2.04 28.39 -7.48
C ASP A 362 -1.85 29.71 -6.72
N GLN A 363 -2.46 29.87 -5.54
CA GLN A 363 -2.26 31.04 -4.68
C GLN A 363 -0.81 31.19 -4.25
N LEU A 364 -0.18 30.10 -3.78
CA LEU A 364 1.23 30.09 -3.38
C LEU A 364 2.17 30.35 -4.57
N GLY A 365 1.85 29.83 -5.74
CA GLY A 365 2.58 30.12 -6.97
C GLY A 365 2.51 31.61 -7.35
N ASN A 366 1.34 32.24 -7.20
CA ASN A 366 1.19 33.67 -7.42
C ASN A 366 1.93 34.48 -6.35
N MET A 367 1.86 34.09 -5.08
CA MET A 367 2.62 34.70 -3.98
C MET A 367 4.13 34.71 -4.29
N ALA A 368 4.69 33.56 -4.69
CA ALA A 368 6.11 33.47 -5.00
C ALA A 368 6.54 34.37 -6.16
N LYS A 369 5.74 34.43 -7.25
CA LYS A 369 5.99 35.31 -8.39
C LYS A 369 5.89 36.78 -8.01
N THR A 370 4.94 37.14 -7.14
CA THR A 370 4.76 38.51 -6.66
C THR A 370 5.92 38.93 -5.78
N ALA A 371 6.40 38.06 -4.89
CA ALA A 371 7.57 38.33 -4.08
C ALA A 371 8.80 38.64 -4.93
N GLU A 372 9.04 37.90 -6.01
CA GLU A 372 10.15 38.17 -6.94
C GLU A 372 10.01 39.55 -7.59
N LYS A 373 8.82 39.91 -8.06
CA LYS A 373 8.57 41.24 -8.63
C LYS A 373 8.80 42.38 -7.64
N LEU A 374 8.36 42.24 -6.38
CA LEU A 374 8.58 43.22 -5.33
C LEU A 374 10.08 43.33 -4.98
N ALA A 375 10.79 42.22 -4.95
CA ALA A 375 12.24 42.22 -4.73
C ALA A 375 13.00 42.88 -5.88
N ASP A 376 12.61 42.68 -7.14
CA ASP A 376 13.18 43.38 -8.31
C ASP A 376 12.96 44.90 -8.26
N LYS A 377 11.93 45.34 -7.56
CA LYS A 377 11.66 46.77 -7.32
C LYS A 377 12.26 47.31 -6.02
N GLY A 378 13.00 46.48 -5.27
CA GLY A 378 13.63 46.91 -4.01
C GLY A 378 12.67 46.97 -2.80
N LEU A 379 11.42 46.51 -2.94
CA LEU A 379 10.41 46.52 -1.86
C LEU A 379 10.55 45.28 -0.93
N LEU A 380 11.23 44.24 -1.37
CA LEU A 380 11.66 43.09 -0.58
C LEU A 380 13.18 42.87 -0.76
N THR A 381 13.82 42.42 0.30
CA THR A 381 15.28 42.21 0.28
C THR A 381 15.62 40.76 -0.07
N ARG A 382 16.59 40.57 -0.96
CA ARG A 382 17.22 39.27 -1.20
C ARG A 382 18.46 39.12 -0.33
N GLN A 383 18.53 38.01 0.41
CA GLN A 383 19.71 37.60 1.18
C GLN A 383 20.16 36.24 0.66
N ASP A 384 21.43 36.14 0.26
CA ASP A 384 22.02 34.91 -0.32
C ASP A 384 21.18 34.29 -1.46
N GLY A 385 20.63 35.14 -2.33
CA GLY A 385 19.79 34.74 -3.45
C GLY A 385 18.38 34.23 -3.06
N ALA A 386 17.97 34.41 -1.81
CA ALA A 386 16.65 34.07 -1.32
C ALA A 386 15.87 35.28 -0.83
N ILE A 387 14.56 35.27 -1.00
CA ILE A 387 13.63 36.20 -0.35
C ILE A 387 13.11 35.50 0.89
N ARG A 388 13.32 36.07 2.06
CA ARG A 388 12.80 35.58 3.33
C ARG A 388 11.64 36.47 3.75
N LEU A 389 10.46 35.89 3.85
CA LEU A 389 9.22 36.58 4.24
C LEU A 389 8.94 36.29 5.70
N THR A 390 8.75 37.33 6.48
CA THR A 390 8.16 37.22 7.83
C THR A 390 6.70 36.82 7.74
N GLN A 391 6.09 36.42 8.85
CA GLN A 391 4.68 36.07 8.92
C GLN A 391 3.79 37.13 8.29
N ILE A 392 3.97 38.41 8.67
CA ILE A 392 3.19 39.53 8.15
C ILE A 392 3.33 39.66 6.63
N GLN A 393 4.56 39.61 6.13
CA GLN A 393 4.85 39.68 4.69
C GLN A 393 4.27 38.49 3.90
N ALA A 394 4.34 37.29 4.49
CA ALA A 394 3.77 36.08 3.89
C ALA A 394 2.23 36.17 3.81
N VAL A 395 1.56 36.71 4.84
CA VAL A 395 0.12 36.92 4.87
C VAL A 395 -0.26 38.02 3.85
N ALA A 396 0.41 39.17 3.87
CA ALA A 396 0.17 40.24 2.93
C ALA A 396 0.23 39.79 1.47
N LEU A 397 1.27 38.97 1.14
CA LEU A 397 1.45 38.43 -0.21
C LEU A 397 0.42 37.37 -0.56
N PHE A 398 0.08 36.48 0.38
CA PHE A 398 -0.86 35.41 0.12
C PHE A 398 -2.25 35.91 -0.19
N GLU A 399 -2.73 36.90 0.59
CA GLU A 399 -4.06 37.48 0.44
C GLU A 399 -4.15 38.46 -0.75
N ASN A 400 -3.10 39.23 -1.01
CA ASN A 400 -3.13 40.35 -1.97
C ASN A 400 -2.27 40.08 -3.23
N SER A 401 -1.85 38.83 -3.50
CA SER A 401 -0.92 38.51 -4.59
C SER A 401 -1.37 38.96 -5.96
N VAL A 402 -2.66 38.90 -6.27
CA VAL A 402 -3.20 39.32 -7.58
C VAL A 402 -3.13 40.80 -7.76
N GLU A 403 -3.52 41.61 -6.75
CA GLU A 403 -3.48 43.06 -6.79
C GLU A 403 -2.03 43.56 -6.87
N LEU A 404 -1.16 43.04 -6.03
CA LEU A 404 0.28 43.35 -6.02
C LEU A 404 1.00 42.95 -7.30
N GLN A 405 0.53 41.92 -8.03
CA GLN A 405 1.07 41.58 -9.34
C GLN A 405 0.76 42.67 -10.40
N GLN A 406 -0.41 43.29 -10.30
CA GLN A 406 -0.85 44.31 -11.23
C GLN A 406 -0.20 45.66 -10.90
N GLN A 407 -0.10 45.99 -9.61
CA GLN A 407 0.45 47.26 -9.12
C GLN A 407 1.57 47.03 -8.09
N PRO A 408 2.75 46.54 -8.49
CA PRO A 408 3.85 46.30 -7.57
C PRO A 408 4.57 47.62 -7.24
N ASN A 409 3.98 48.45 -6.39
CA ASN A 409 4.51 49.75 -5.93
C ASN A 409 4.49 49.84 -4.40
N GLU A 410 5.13 50.87 -3.87
CA GLU A 410 5.31 51.04 -2.42
C GLU A 410 3.96 51.30 -1.70
N GLU A 411 3.02 52.01 -2.32
CA GLU A 411 1.71 52.30 -1.76
C GLU A 411 0.86 51.02 -1.60
N ALA A 412 0.74 50.24 -2.68
CA ALA A 412 0.00 48.98 -2.64
C ALA A 412 0.64 47.96 -1.67
N TRP A 413 1.99 47.89 -1.61
CA TRP A 413 2.69 47.04 -0.68
C TRP A 413 2.49 47.49 0.77
N GLY A 414 2.59 48.82 1.07
CA GLY A 414 2.32 49.36 2.40
C GLY A 414 0.92 49.05 2.88
N LYS A 415 -0.10 49.25 2.03
CA LYS A 415 -1.48 48.89 2.33
C LYS A 415 -1.67 47.41 2.65
N ALA A 416 -1.09 46.54 1.84
CA ALA A 416 -1.16 45.08 2.06
C ALA A 416 -0.52 44.67 3.40
N LEU A 417 0.55 45.34 3.82
CA LEU A 417 1.19 45.10 5.11
C LEU A 417 0.31 45.56 6.28
N GLU A 418 -0.31 46.77 6.18
CA GLU A 418 -1.23 47.27 7.20
C GLU A 418 -2.43 46.32 7.38
N GLU A 419 -3.04 45.86 6.29
CA GLU A 419 -4.14 44.90 6.31
C GLU A 419 -3.74 43.59 6.97
N ALA A 420 -2.52 43.07 6.69
CA ALA A 420 -2.00 41.87 7.30
C ALA A 420 -1.70 42.05 8.80
N GLU A 421 -1.18 43.21 9.22
CA GLU A 421 -0.97 43.56 10.64
C GLU A 421 -2.28 43.63 11.41
N GLU A 422 -3.30 44.30 10.87
CA GLU A 422 -4.63 44.37 11.49
C GLU A 422 -5.26 43.01 11.64
N TYR A 423 -5.13 42.15 10.59
CA TYR A 423 -5.65 40.81 10.59
C TYR A 423 -4.98 39.96 11.68
N LEU A 424 -3.65 39.99 11.79
CA LEU A 424 -2.89 39.24 12.79
C LEU A 424 -3.12 39.80 14.22
N ALA A 425 -3.31 41.12 14.37
CA ALA A 425 -3.63 41.76 15.65
C ALA A 425 -5.01 41.31 16.18
N GLY A 426 -5.96 41.06 15.30
CA GLY A 426 -7.29 40.53 15.65
C GLY A 426 -7.25 39.08 16.17
N GLU A 427 -6.23 38.37 15.84
CA GLU A 427 -6.01 36.93 16.21
C GLU A 427 -5.08 36.81 17.45
N LYS A 428 -5.30 37.59 18.50
CA LYS A 428 -4.41 37.73 19.70
C LYS A 428 -4.10 36.43 20.43
N GLU A 429 -4.91 35.40 20.29
CA GLU A 429 -4.62 34.08 20.85
C GLU A 429 -4.24 33.13 19.73
N ARG A 430 -2.97 32.63 19.73
CA ARG A 430 -2.49 31.59 18.84
C ARG A 430 -3.12 30.21 19.18
N LYS A 431 -4.42 30.19 19.46
CA LYS A 431 -5.19 28.99 19.69
C LYS A 431 -6.01 28.67 18.44
N ILE A 432 -6.02 27.38 18.08
CA ILE A 432 -6.88 26.92 16.98
C ILE A 432 -8.34 27.04 17.42
N SER A 433 -9.01 28.14 17.01
CA SER A 433 -10.46 28.25 17.06
C SER A 433 -11.09 27.39 15.96
N GLU A 434 -12.40 27.12 16.05
CA GLU A 434 -13.11 26.41 14.98
C GLU A 434 -13.02 27.17 13.63
N ARG A 435 -13.02 28.50 13.65
CA ARG A 435 -12.84 29.34 12.47
C ARG A 435 -11.44 29.16 11.88
N ASN A 436 -10.40 29.18 12.71
CA ASN A 436 -9.01 29.04 12.29
C ASN A 436 -8.73 27.63 11.77
N LEU A 437 -9.36 26.61 12.34
CA LEU A 437 -9.30 25.25 11.85
C LEU A 437 -9.86 25.14 10.43
N ARG A 438 -11.04 25.73 10.18
CA ARG A 438 -11.63 25.75 8.83
C ARG A 438 -10.73 26.46 7.83
N HIS A 439 -10.13 27.58 8.20
CA HIS A 439 -9.16 28.29 7.36
C HIS A 439 -7.92 27.45 7.06
N LEU A 440 -7.34 26.80 8.08
CA LEU A 440 -6.18 25.94 7.91
C LEU A 440 -6.46 24.79 6.93
N LEU A 441 -7.63 24.18 7.03
CA LEU A 441 -8.03 23.08 6.15
C LEU A 441 -8.37 23.58 4.74
N ALA A 442 -9.01 24.74 4.62
CA ALA A 442 -9.39 25.35 3.34
C ALA A 442 -8.19 25.79 2.50
N HIS A 443 -7.06 26.07 3.13
CA HIS A 443 -5.81 26.46 2.48
C HIS A 443 -4.71 25.38 2.56
N GLY A 444 -5.11 24.12 2.56
CA GLY A 444 -4.16 23.01 2.44
C GLY A 444 -3.15 22.89 3.59
N GLY A 445 -3.40 23.50 4.74
CA GLY A 445 -2.47 23.58 5.86
C GLY A 445 -1.56 24.81 5.83
N TYR A 446 -1.72 25.71 4.85
CA TYR A 446 -1.00 26.97 4.79
C TYR A 446 -1.90 28.11 5.31
N THR A 447 -1.67 28.59 6.50
CA THR A 447 -2.43 29.71 7.09
C THR A 447 -1.55 30.66 7.86
N HIS A 448 -2.06 31.89 8.00
CA HIS A 448 -1.43 32.99 8.73
C HIS A 448 -1.10 32.64 10.19
N ILE A 449 -1.92 31.83 10.88
CA ILE A 449 -1.67 31.48 12.29
C ILE A 449 -0.59 30.40 12.44
N ALA A 450 -0.39 29.60 11.41
CA ALA A 450 0.55 28.47 11.45
C ALA A 450 1.92 28.84 10.84
N VAL A 451 1.97 29.76 9.87
CA VAL A 451 3.21 30.14 9.17
C VAL A 451 3.97 31.21 9.95
N GLU A 452 5.27 30.99 10.19
CA GLU A 452 6.18 31.95 10.83
C GLU A 452 7.12 32.61 9.80
N GLU A 453 7.64 31.83 8.86
CA GLU A 453 8.58 32.28 7.83
C GLU A 453 8.39 31.49 6.53
N VAL A 454 8.59 32.14 5.39
CA VAL A 454 8.61 31.52 4.07
C VAL A 454 9.89 31.90 3.34
N VAL A 455 10.58 30.93 2.74
CA VAL A 455 11.78 31.16 1.93
C VAL A 455 11.48 30.89 0.47
N ILE A 456 11.69 31.89 -0.37
CA ILE A 456 11.50 31.83 -1.82
C ILE A 456 12.86 31.93 -2.51
N ARG A 457 13.15 31.02 -3.43
CA ARG A 457 14.33 31.02 -4.29
C ARG A 457 13.91 30.81 -5.74
N ASN A 458 14.30 31.72 -6.62
CA ASN A 458 13.99 31.61 -8.06
C ASN A 458 12.50 31.38 -8.34
N GLY A 459 11.62 32.11 -7.65
CA GLY A 459 10.17 32.01 -7.79
C GLY A 459 9.54 30.71 -7.25
N LYS A 460 10.28 29.94 -6.46
CA LYS A 460 9.81 28.69 -5.81
C LYS A 460 9.84 28.83 -4.30
N ILE A 461 8.81 28.34 -3.62
CA ILE A 461 8.79 28.23 -2.16
C ILE A 461 9.58 26.98 -1.78
N THR A 462 10.79 27.20 -1.25
CA THR A 462 11.74 26.12 -0.94
C THR A 462 11.76 25.72 0.53
N GLU A 463 11.25 26.58 1.41
CA GLU A 463 11.19 26.30 2.85
C GLU A 463 10.02 27.05 3.48
N VAL A 464 9.34 26.44 4.44
CA VAL A 464 8.32 27.08 5.27
C VAL A 464 8.58 26.71 6.72
N THR A 465 8.57 27.72 7.61
CA THR A 465 8.64 27.51 9.05
C THR A 465 7.24 27.67 9.62
N TYR A 466 6.78 26.65 10.35
CA TYR A 466 5.48 26.62 11.01
C TYR A 466 5.60 26.77 12.50
N ASN A 467 4.58 27.34 13.13
CA ASN A 467 4.42 27.36 14.58
C ASN A 467 4.11 25.96 15.11
N GLY A 468 5.05 25.39 15.85
CA GLY A 468 4.93 24.01 16.34
C GLY A 468 3.80 23.82 17.36
N GLU A 469 3.46 24.85 18.14
CA GLU A 469 2.35 24.80 19.09
C GLU A 469 1.00 24.69 18.36
N VAL A 470 0.80 25.49 17.33
CA VAL A 470 -0.40 25.44 16.48
C VAL A 470 -0.55 24.08 15.83
N VAL A 471 0.52 23.54 15.27
CA VAL A 471 0.49 22.20 14.64
C VAL A 471 0.22 21.09 15.66
N SER A 472 0.78 21.20 16.86
CA SER A 472 0.56 20.24 17.95
C SER A 472 -0.91 20.28 18.44
N GLN A 473 -1.51 21.46 18.56
CA GLN A 473 -2.93 21.62 18.88
C GLN A 473 -3.81 21.00 17.79
N LEU A 474 -3.49 21.22 16.51
CA LEU A 474 -4.20 20.60 15.40
C LEU A 474 -4.16 19.08 15.50
N LEU A 475 -2.99 18.49 15.74
CA LEU A 475 -2.86 17.05 15.90
C LEU A 475 -3.66 16.51 17.09
N GLN A 476 -3.71 17.24 18.21
CA GLN A 476 -4.53 16.87 19.36
C GLN A 476 -6.03 16.87 19.01
N MET A 477 -6.49 17.88 18.25
CA MET A 477 -7.90 17.95 17.79
C MET A 477 -8.24 16.84 16.81
N LEU A 478 -7.33 16.51 15.90
CA LEU A 478 -7.51 15.45 14.91
C LEU A 478 -7.38 14.04 15.52
N ASN A 479 -6.85 13.95 16.74
CA ASN A 479 -6.71 12.72 17.54
C ASN A 479 -6.21 11.51 16.74
N PRO A 480 -4.95 11.54 16.22
CA PRO A 480 -4.42 10.44 15.44
C PRO A 480 -4.40 9.13 16.24
N PRO A 481 -4.51 7.98 15.57
CA PRO A 481 -4.45 6.69 16.22
C PRO A 481 -3.16 6.53 17.01
N ARG A 482 -3.28 6.02 18.23
CA ARG A 482 -2.13 5.72 19.09
C ARG A 482 -1.82 4.22 19.05
N CYS A 483 -0.58 3.90 19.33
CA CYS A 483 -0.10 2.54 19.40
C CYS A 483 0.29 2.19 20.83
N GLU A 484 0.09 0.93 21.22
CA GLU A 484 0.54 0.36 22.47
C GLU A 484 1.67 -0.64 22.17
N SER A 485 2.87 -0.42 22.70
CA SER A 485 3.92 -1.44 22.69
C SER A 485 3.64 -2.50 23.76
N ARG A 486 3.84 -3.76 23.42
CA ARG A 486 3.78 -4.88 24.36
C ARG A 486 4.98 -4.92 25.28
#